data_fc496bb805ff255d2fa2d4e18c872cf8
#
_entry.id   fc496bb805ff255d2fa2d4e18c872cf8
#
_cell.length_a   1.000
_cell.length_b   1.000
_cell.length_c   1.000
_cell.angle_alpha   90.00
_cell.angle_beta   90.00
_cell.angle_gamma   90.00
#
_symmetry.space_group_name_H-M   'P 1'
#
loop_
_entity.id
_entity.type
_entity.pdbx_description
1 polymer ?
#
loop_
_entity_poly.entity_id
_entity_poly.type
_entity_poly.pdbx_seq_one_letter_code
_entity_poly.pdbx_strand_id
1 'polypeptide(L)'
;VARNTLQRLFQKPIEWVIAVKLERYYTKEEILSMYLNKFDFLNNAVGIKTAAHTYFACEPKDLKIEEAATLVGMCKNPSLYNPVRFNERSRGRRNVVLEQMRKAGYITDAECDSLQALPLKLKYNRVDHKEGLATYFREYLRGVMTAPKPVKSDYRGWQMQKFYEDSIAWETNPLYGWCAKNKKKDGTNYNIYTDGLKIYTTINSRMQQYAEDAVKEHLGDYLQPVFFKEKEGSKNAPYARSLPEKRVEELLTKAMKQTDRYRLMKEAGASEQQIRKAFDTPEEMTVFSWKGDKDTIMTPMDSIRYYKSFLRTGFMSMDPVSGHVKAYVGGPNYVYFQYDMAMVGRRQVGSTIKPYLYTLAMENGFSPCDQTRHVEQTLIDENGTPWTPRNANNKRYGEMVTLKWGLANSDNWISAYLMGKLNPYNLVRLIHSFGVRNKAIDPVVSLCLGPCEISVGEMVSAYTAFANKGIRVAPLFVTRIEDSDGNVLSTFAPQMEEVISISSAYKMLVMLRAVINEGIGGRVRRYGITADMGGKTGTTNDNSDAWFMGFTPSLVSGCWVGGDERDIHFGRMTYGQGAAAALPIWALYMKKVYDDPTLGYDQQEKFKLPEGFDPCAGSETPDGEVIEEGGLDDLFN
;
A
#
# COMPACT_ATOMS: atom_id res chain seq x y z
N VAL A 1 -26.89 12.55 -23.28
CA VAL A 1 -27.98 13.20 -22.57
C VAL A 1 -28.24 14.57 -23.23
N ALA A 2 -29.49 14.82 -23.65
CA ALA A 2 -29.83 16.08 -24.31
C ALA A 2 -29.62 17.28 -23.35
N ARG A 3 -28.89 18.29 -23.81
CA ARG A 3 -28.58 19.51 -23.03
C ARG A 3 -29.67 20.57 -23.10
N ASN A 4 -30.60 20.47 -24.03
CA ASN A 4 -31.73 21.41 -24.18
C ASN A 4 -32.99 20.74 -24.77
N THR A 5 -34.14 21.43 -24.72
CA THR A 5 -35.44 20.92 -25.12
C THR A 5 -35.50 20.55 -26.60
N LEU A 6 -34.81 21.29 -27.48
CA LEU A 6 -34.76 21.02 -28.92
C LEU A 6 -33.99 19.72 -29.22
N GLN A 7 -32.88 19.46 -28.56
CA GLN A 7 -32.17 18.19 -28.70
C GLN A 7 -33.01 17.00 -28.23
N ARG A 8 -33.82 17.16 -27.17
CA ARG A 8 -34.77 16.13 -26.73
C ARG A 8 -35.80 15.79 -27.79
N LEU A 9 -36.29 16.80 -28.50
CA LEU A 9 -37.30 16.59 -29.57
C LEU A 9 -36.72 15.75 -30.72
N PHE A 10 -35.48 15.99 -31.12
CA PHE A 10 -34.79 15.20 -32.15
C PHE A 10 -34.35 13.81 -31.71
N GLN A 11 -34.16 13.57 -30.42
CA GLN A 11 -33.81 12.25 -29.89
C GLN A 11 -35.02 11.29 -29.85
N LYS A 12 -36.25 11.79 -29.71
CA LYS A 12 -37.46 10.94 -29.60
C LYS A 12 -37.69 10.01 -30.78
N PRO A 13 -37.59 10.43 -32.06
CA PRO A 13 -37.69 9.51 -33.19
C PRO A 13 -36.64 8.41 -33.20
N ILE A 14 -35.40 8.72 -32.75
CA ILE A 14 -34.32 7.75 -32.65
C ILE A 14 -34.63 6.72 -31.55
N GLU A 15 -35.11 7.17 -30.38
CA GLU A 15 -35.58 6.30 -29.31
C GLU A 15 -36.68 5.34 -29.76
N TRP A 16 -37.63 5.80 -30.55
CA TRP A 16 -38.71 4.96 -31.11
C TRP A 16 -38.16 3.89 -32.07
N VAL A 17 -37.24 4.26 -32.97
CA VAL A 17 -36.62 3.29 -33.89
C VAL A 17 -35.85 2.23 -33.13
N ILE A 18 -35.13 2.63 -32.07
CA ILE A 18 -34.39 1.71 -31.19
C ILE A 18 -35.36 0.78 -30.45
N ALA A 19 -36.44 1.31 -29.88
CA ALA A 19 -37.45 0.52 -29.17
C ALA A 19 -38.07 -0.55 -30.08
N VAL A 20 -38.48 -0.19 -31.30
CA VAL A 20 -39.02 -1.14 -32.28
C VAL A 20 -37.99 -2.21 -32.67
N LYS A 21 -36.73 -1.83 -32.82
CA LYS A 21 -35.67 -2.81 -33.08
C LYS A 21 -35.47 -3.76 -31.90
N LEU A 22 -35.45 -3.24 -30.66
CA LEU A 22 -35.32 -4.08 -29.46
C LEU A 22 -36.45 -5.11 -29.37
N GLU A 23 -37.72 -4.68 -29.54
CA GLU A 23 -38.89 -5.59 -29.51
C GLU A 23 -38.90 -6.63 -30.65
N ARG A 24 -38.19 -6.38 -31.77
CA ARG A 24 -38.04 -7.37 -32.85
C ARG A 24 -37.02 -8.46 -32.55
N TYR A 25 -35.99 -8.17 -31.76
CA TYR A 25 -34.86 -9.08 -31.55
C TYR A 25 -34.86 -9.70 -30.17
N TYR A 26 -35.57 -9.12 -29.20
CA TYR A 26 -35.54 -9.53 -27.80
C TYR A 26 -36.96 -9.66 -27.24
N THR A 27 -37.12 -10.60 -26.31
CA THR A 27 -38.36 -10.73 -25.51
C THR A 27 -38.47 -9.56 -24.51
N LYS A 28 -39.67 -9.35 -23.96
CA LYS A 28 -39.89 -8.32 -22.93
C LYS A 28 -39.06 -8.57 -21.68
N GLU A 29 -38.91 -9.83 -21.29
CA GLU A 29 -38.09 -10.24 -20.15
C GLU A 29 -36.61 -9.91 -20.39
N GLU A 30 -36.07 -10.18 -21.58
CA GLU A 30 -34.69 -9.84 -21.94
C GLU A 30 -34.46 -8.32 -21.95
N ILE A 31 -35.40 -7.54 -22.47
CA ILE A 31 -35.35 -6.07 -22.47
C ILE A 31 -35.35 -5.54 -21.04
N LEU A 32 -36.21 -6.08 -20.15
CA LEU A 32 -36.26 -5.70 -18.74
C LEU A 32 -34.97 -6.09 -18.02
N SER A 33 -34.44 -7.28 -18.29
CA SER A 33 -33.18 -7.73 -17.75
C SER A 33 -32.02 -6.82 -18.14
N MET A 34 -31.93 -6.47 -19.44
CA MET A 34 -30.91 -5.52 -19.93
C MET A 34 -31.04 -4.14 -19.27
N TYR A 35 -32.29 -3.64 -19.12
CA TYR A 35 -32.54 -2.36 -18.47
C TYR A 35 -32.11 -2.37 -16.99
N LEU A 36 -32.60 -3.35 -16.23
CA LEU A 36 -32.31 -3.45 -14.79
C LEU A 36 -30.84 -3.70 -14.50
N ASN A 37 -30.13 -4.41 -15.38
CA ASN A 37 -28.69 -4.66 -15.23
C ASN A 37 -27.82 -3.44 -15.55
N LYS A 38 -28.36 -2.43 -16.26
CA LYS A 38 -27.63 -1.19 -16.57
C LYS A 38 -28.12 0.05 -15.82
N PHE A 39 -29.25 -0.05 -15.11
CA PHE A 39 -29.81 1.07 -14.39
C PHE A 39 -28.95 1.43 -13.17
N ASP A 40 -28.66 2.73 -13.00
CA ASP A 40 -27.94 3.26 -11.85
C ASP A 40 -28.90 3.57 -10.70
N PHE A 41 -28.88 2.72 -9.67
CA PHE A 41 -29.66 2.88 -8.45
C PHE A 41 -28.99 3.83 -7.43
N LEU A 42 -27.96 4.55 -7.82
CA LEU A 42 -27.12 5.39 -6.96
C LEU A 42 -26.35 4.59 -5.88
N ASN A 43 -25.57 5.30 -5.05
CA ASN A 43 -24.76 4.69 -3.99
C ASN A 43 -23.82 3.57 -4.50
N ASN A 44 -23.26 3.76 -5.72
CA ASN A 44 -22.42 2.79 -6.45
C ASN A 44 -23.16 1.50 -6.86
N ALA A 45 -24.48 1.48 -6.79
CA ALA A 45 -25.30 0.33 -7.14
C ALA A 45 -25.76 0.40 -8.62
N VAL A 46 -24.87 0.07 -9.56
CA VAL A 46 -25.20 -0.09 -10.97
C VAL A 46 -25.65 -1.52 -11.22
N GLY A 47 -26.88 -1.66 -11.73
CA GLY A 47 -27.54 -2.94 -11.96
C GLY A 47 -28.27 -3.49 -10.74
N ILE A 48 -29.32 -4.30 -11.02
CA ILE A 48 -30.25 -4.82 -10.01
C ILE A 48 -29.56 -5.74 -8.99
N LYS A 49 -28.54 -6.49 -9.41
CA LYS A 49 -27.78 -7.36 -8.50
C LYS A 49 -27.05 -6.54 -7.44
N THR A 50 -26.31 -5.53 -7.89
CA THR A 50 -25.60 -4.63 -6.98
C THR A 50 -26.56 -3.84 -6.09
N ALA A 51 -27.72 -3.42 -6.62
CA ALA A 51 -28.74 -2.74 -5.83
C ALA A 51 -29.35 -3.63 -4.74
N ALA A 52 -29.65 -4.90 -5.03
CA ALA A 52 -30.16 -5.85 -4.05
C ALA A 52 -29.14 -6.05 -2.90
N HIS A 53 -27.86 -6.21 -3.24
CA HIS A 53 -26.79 -6.31 -2.23
C HIS A 53 -26.63 -5.02 -1.43
N THR A 54 -26.64 -3.85 -2.10
CA THR A 54 -26.41 -2.56 -1.45
C THR A 54 -27.52 -2.17 -0.50
N TYR A 55 -28.78 -2.35 -0.90
CA TYR A 55 -29.92 -1.87 -0.11
C TYR A 55 -30.50 -2.90 0.84
N PHE A 56 -30.38 -4.21 0.50
CA PHE A 56 -31.05 -5.30 1.23
C PHE A 56 -30.13 -6.46 1.62
N ALA A 57 -28.84 -6.43 1.25
CA ALA A 57 -27.84 -7.46 1.55
C ALA A 57 -28.27 -8.88 1.13
N CYS A 58 -28.90 -9.02 -0.06
CA CYS A 58 -29.36 -10.30 -0.59
C CYS A 58 -29.15 -10.39 -2.12
N GLU A 59 -29.24 -11.62 -2.67
CA GLU A 59 -29.29 -11.81 -4.12
C GLU A 59 -30.65 -11.35 -4.69
N PRO A 60 -30.76 -10.96 -5.96
CA PRO A 60 -32.02 -10.53 -6.57
C PRO A 60 -33.17 -11.51 -6.45
N LYS A 61 -32.88 -12.82 -6.49
CA LYS A 61 -33.88 -13.89 -6.34
C LYS A 61 -34.46 -14.00 -4.93
N ASP A 62 -33.74 -13.48 -3.93
CA ASP A 62 -34.08 -13.55 -2.51
C ASP A 62 -34.76 -12.27 -2.01
N LEU A 63 -34.96 -11.28 -2.91
CA LEU A 63 -35.68 -10.04 -2.60
C LEU A 63 -37.14 -10.36 -2.24
N LYS A 64 -37.61 -9.78 -1.14
CA LYS A 64 -39.03 -9.77 -0.81
C LYS A 64 -39.81 -8.85 -1.74
N ILE A 65 -41.11 -9.04 -1.85
CA ILE A 65 -41.97 -8.26 -2.75
C ILE A 65 -41.85 -6.76 -2.46
N GLU A 66 -41.89 -6.34 -1.21
CA GLU A 66 -41.75 -4.94 -0.80
C GLU A 66 -40.36 -4.37 -1.07
N GLU A 67 -39.31 -5.19 -1.01
CA GLU A 67 -37.93 -4.82 -1.32
C GLU A 67 -37.76 -4.63 -2.84
N ALA A 68 -38.25 -5.58 -3.62
CA ALA A 68 -38.25 -5.48 -5.08
C ALA A 68 -39.07 -4.26 -5.56
N ALA A 69 -40.26 -4.03 -4.98
CA ALA A 69 -41.09 -2.89 -5.27
C ALA A 69 -40.40 -1.56 -4.92
N THR A 70 -39.57 -1.52 -3.95
CA THR A 70 -38.75 -0.36 -3.60
C THR A 70 -37.72 -0.06 -4.70
N LEU A 71 -36.96 -1.06 -5.17
CA LEU A 71 -36.01 -0.88 -6.27
C LEU A 71 -36.67 -0.48 -7.56
N VAL A 72 -37.79 -1.10 -7.93
CA VAL A 72 -38.59 -0.71 -9.09
C VAL A 72 -39.11 0.75 -8.94
N GLY A 73 -39.49 1.13 -7.72
CA GLY A 73 -39.88 2.51 -7.41
C GLY A 73 -38.76 3.54 -7.68
N MET A 74 -37.53 3.19 -7.42
CA MET A 74 -36.36 4.02 -7.71
C MET A 74 -36.15 4.24 -9.21
N CYS A 75 -36.55 3.31 -10.07
CA CYS A 75 -36.39 3.44 -11.53
C CYS A 75 -37.10 4.69 -12.11
N LYS A 76 -38.07 5.27 -11.43
CA LYS A 76 -38.70 6.53 -11.86
C LYS A 76 -37.77 7.73 -11.70
N ASN A 77 -37.10 7.85 -10.59
CA ASN A 77 -36.07 8.87 -10.27
C ASN A 77 -35.28 8.43 -9.06
N PRO A 78 -34.08 7.87 -9.25
CA PRO A 78 -33.30 7.29 -8.15
C PRO A 78 -32.84 8.34 -7.13
N SER A 79 -32.61 9.59 -7.55
CA SER A 79 -32.23 10.67 -6.63
C SER A 79 -33.39 11.08 -5.72
N LEU A 80 -34.61 11.12 -6.25
CA LEU A 80 -35.80 11.56 -5.53
C LEU A 80 -36.34 10.47 -4.59
N TYR A 81 -36.22 9.21 -5.00
CA TYR A 81 -36.74 8.04 -4.28
C TYR A 81 -35.64 7.17 -3.66
N ASN A 82 -34.50 7.78 -3.31
CA ASN A 82 -33.41 7.10 -2.64
C ASN A 82 -33.84 6.70 -1.20
N PRO A 83 -33.91 5.40 -0.88
CA PRO A 83 -34.42 4.95 0.41
C PRO A 83 -33.51 5.27 1.59
N VAL A 84 -32.22 5.51 1.36
CA VAL A 84 -31.24 5.90 2.38
C VAL A 84 -31.41 7.38 2.74
N ARG A 85 -31.66 8.24 1.73
CA ARG A 85 -31.78 9.69 1.95
C ARG A 85 -33.21 10.12 2.30
N PHE A 86 -34.22 9.48 1.70
CA PHE A 86 -35.61 9.89 1.79
C PHE A 86 -36.52 8.67 2.03
N ASN A 87 -36.39 8.03 3.19
CA ASN A 87 -37.06 6.77 3.52
C ASN A 87 -38.59 6.85 3.30
N GLU A 88 -39.27 7.83 3.87
CA GLU A 88 -40.74 7.98 3.73
C GLU A 88 -41.18 8.25 2.31
N ARG A 89 -40.42 9.05 1.55
CA ARG A 89 -40.75 9.32 0.13
C ARG A 89 -40.57 8.04 -0.73
N SER A 90 -39.51 7.28 -0.45
CA SER A 90 -39.24 5.99 -1.07
C SER A 90 -40.32 4.96 -0.73
N ARG A 91 -40.77 4.93 0.54
CA ARG A 91 -41.90 4.10 1.00
C ARG A 91 -43.18 4.45 0.26
N GLY A 92 -43.52 5.75 0.13
CA GLY A 92 -44.68 6.18 -0.65
C GLY A 92 -44.60 5.73 -2.11
N ARG A 93 -43.40 5.79 -2.74
CA ARG A 93 -43.20 5.33 -4.12
C ARG A 93 -43.29 3.81 -4.25
N ARG A 94 -42.75 3.05 -3.27
CA ARG A 94 -42.93 1.58 -3.13
C ARG A 94 -44.42 1.22 -3.14
N ASN A 95 -45.20 1.91 -2.32
CA ASN A 95 -46.63 1.66 -2.19
C ASN A 95 -47.40 1.88 -3.54
N VAL A 96 -46.96 2.87 -4.35
CA VAL A 96 -47.49 3.04 -5.72
C VAL A 96 -47.17 1.82 -6.61
N VAL A 97 -45.97 1.24 -6.49
CA VAL A 97 -45.59 0.02 -7.23
C VAL A 97 -46.45 -1.17 -6.79
N LEU A 98 -46.60 -1.39 -5.48
CA LEU A 98 -47.49 -2.45 -4.94
C LEU A 98 -48.91 -2.32 -5.40
N GLU A 99 -49.44 -1.08 -5.46
CA GLU A 99 -50.79 -0.82 -6.01
C GLU A 99 -50.89 -1.17 -7.52
N GLN A 100 -49.85 -0.95 -8.30
CA GLN A 100 -49.82 -1.39 -9.70
C GLN A 100 -49.75 -2.90 -9.83
N MET A 101 -49.00 -3.59 -8.96
CA MET A 101 -48.95 -5.05 -8.92
C MET A 101 -50.34 -5.64 -8.59
N ARG A 102 -51.05 -5.05 -7.62
CA ARG A 102 -52.45 -5.40 -7.30
C ARG A 102 -53.37 -5.24 -8.49
N LYS A 103 -53.33 -4.08 -9.15
CA LYS A 103 -54.16 -3.81 -10.36
C LYS A 103 -53.88 -4.76 -11.52
N ALA A 104 -52.63 -5.24 -11.61
CA ALA A 104 -52.21 -6.21 -12.61
C ALA A 104 -52.46 -7.68 -12.20
N GLY A 105 -53.02 -7.91 -11.02
CA GLY A 105 -53.36 -9.26 -10.52
C GLY A 105 -52.18 -10.10 -10.01
N TYR A 106 -51.05 -9.48 -9.78
CA TYR A 106 -49.87 -10.20 -9.24
C TYR A 106 -49.92 -10.42 -7.74
N ILE A 107 -50.63 -9.58 -6.99
CA ILE A 107 -50.90 -9.70 -5.55
C ILE A 107 -52.37 -9.41 -5.26
N THR A 108 -52.88 -10.00 -4.21
CA THR A 108 -54.29 -9.81 -3.76
C THR A 108 -54.44 -8.47 -3.02
N ASP A 109 -55.69 -8.04 -2.78
CA ASP A 109 -55.99 -6.82 -2.04
C ASP A 109 -55.42 -6.89 -0.62
N ALA A 110 -55.62 -8.02 0.07
CA ALA A 110 -55.10 -8.24 1.44
C ALA A 110 -53.57 -8.26 1.53
N GLU A 111 -52.88 -8.84 0.55
CA GLU A 111 -51.42 -8.79 0.45
C GLU A 111 -50.94 -7.36 0.20
N CYS A 112 -51.59 -6.61 -0.69
CA CYS A 112 -51.23 -5.23 -0.95
C CYS A 112 -51.33 -4.36 0.30
N ASP A 113 -52.43 -4.44 1.04
CA ASP A 113 -52.64 -3.68 2.27
C ASP A 113 -51.61 -4.04 3.33
N SER A 114 -51.34 -5.34 3.50
CA SER A 114 -50.31 -5.85 4.44
C SER A 114 -48.90 -5.32 4.09
N LEU A 115 -48.48 -5.41 2.81
CA LEU A 115 -47.17 -4.98 2.35
C LEU A 115 -47.02 -3.46 2.40
N GLN A 116 -48.08 -2.69 2.14
CA GLN A 116 -48.05 -1.23 2.23
C GLN A 116 -47.91 -0.74 3.68
N ALA A 117 -48.44 -1.48 4.66
CA ALA A 117 -48.35 -1.19 6.06
C ALA A 117 -46.90 -1.36 6.61
N LEU A 118 -46.09 -2.22 5.99
CA LEU A 118 -44.73 -2.49 6.42
C LEU A 118 -43.85 -1.24 6.38
N PRO A 119 -43.04 -0.97 7.41
CA PRO A 119 -42.01 0.04 7.35
C PRO A 119 -40.94 -0.34 6.32
N LEU A 120 -40.33 0.66 5.69
CA LEU A 120 -39.19 0.42 4.80
C LEU A 120 -37.92 0.22 5.63
N LYS A 121 -37.54 -1.04 5.81
CA LYS A 121 -36.31 -1.42 6.53
C LYS A 121 -35.23 -1.75 5.52
N LEU A 122 -34.08 -1.10 5.63
CA LEU A 122 -32.91 -1.34 4.83
C LEU A 122 -31.92 -2.20 5.62
N LYS A 123 -31.24 -3.12 4.92
CA LYS A 123 -29.99 -3.74 5.35
C LYS A 123 -28.88 -3.11 4.52
N TYR A 124 -28.74 -1.78 4.67
CA TYR A 124 -27.89 -0.98 3.81
C TYR A 124 -26.43 -1.38 4.00
N ASN A 125 -25.87 -1.95 2.95
CA ASN A 125 -24.45 -2.27 2.85
C ASN A 125 -23.89 -1.52 1.65
N ARG A 126 -23.33 -0.34 1.91
CA ARG A 126 -22.70 0.45 0.86
C ARG A 126 -21.45 -0.30 0.39
N VAL A 127 -21.48 -0.81 -0.84
CA VAL A 127 -20.26 -1.28 -1.49
C VAL A 127 -19.45 -0.05 -1.87
N ASP A 128 -18.70 0.46 -0.91
CA ASP A 128 -17.75 1.54 -1.13
C ASP A 128 -16.34 0.94 -1.30
N HIS A 129 -15.57 1.51 -2.24
CA HIS A 129 -14.16 1.18 -2.39
C HIS A 129 -13.35 1.49 -1.12
N LYS A 130 -13.92 2.24 -0.18
CA LYS A 130 -13.30 2.65 1.09
C LYS A 130 -13.44 1.64 2.22
N GLU A 131 -14.32 0.65 2.08
CA GLU A 131 -14.61 -0.35 3.10
C GLU A 131 -14.37 -1.78 2.62
N GLY A 132 -14.19 -2.71 3.55
CA GLY A 132 -13.94 -4.13 3.28
C GLY A 132 -12.45 -4.46 3.17
N LEU A 133 -12.15 -5.67 2.75
CA LEU A 133 -10.80 -6.22 2.68
C LEU A 133 -9.96 -5.54 1.59
N ALA A 134 -8.68 -5.32 1.85
CA ALA A 134 -7.68 -4.82 0.90
C ALA A 134 -8.05 -3.47 0.25
N THR A 135 -8.59 -2.52 1.01
CA THR A 135 -9.06 -1.23 0.49
C THR A 135 -7.96 -0.43 -0.21
N TYR A 136 -6.77 -0.35 0.39
CA TYR A 136 -5.61 0.32 -0.22
C TYR A 136 -5.18 -0.34 -1.52
N PHE A 137 -5.13 -1.67 -1.55
CA PHE A 137 -4.79 -2.42 -2.77
C PHE A 137 -5.80 -2.17 -3.89
N ARG A 138 -7.10 -2.23 -3.61
CA ARG A 138 -8.16 -1.99 -4.60
C ARG A 138 -8.06 -0.59 -5.20
N GLU A 139 -7.81 0.42 -4.36
CA GLU A 139 -7.67 1.80 -4.83
C GLU A 139 -6.35 2.02 -5.61
N TYR A 140 -5.24 1.43 -5.14
CA TYR A 140 -4.00 1.42 -5.89
C TYR A 140 -4.17 0.79 -7.28
N LEU A 141 -4.80 -0.39 -7.34
CA LEU A 141 -5.07 -1.09 -8.59
C LEU A 141 -5.98 -0.27 -9.52
N ARG A 142 -7.04 0.33 -8.98
CA ARG A 142 -7.90 1.26 -9.73
C ARG A 142 -7.09 2.39 -10.34
N GLY A 143 -6.26 3.05 -9.54
CA GLY A 143 -5.40 4.14 -9.99
C GLY A 143 -4.45 3.72 -11.12
N VAL A 144 -3.83 2.56 -10.99
CA VAL A 144 -2.93 1.99 -12.00
C VAL A 144 -3.69 1.68 -13.30
N MET A 145 -4.82 0.98 -13.23
CA MET A 145 -5.58 0.56 -14.42
C MET A 145 -6.23 1.72 -15.18
N THR A 146 -6.66 2.76 -14.46
CA THR A 146 -7.35 3.92 -15.04
C THR A 146 -6.42 5.10 -15.35
N ALA A 147 -5.12 4.96 -15.11
CA ALA A 147 -4.15 6.02 -15.35
C ALA A 147 -4.22 6.52 -16.81
N PRO A 148 -4.28 7.83 -17.05
CA PRO A 148 -4.18 8.39 -18.39
C PRO A 148 -2.75 8.31 -18.92
N LYS A 149 -2.58 8.46 -20.24
CA LYS A 149 -1.25 8.63 -20.83
C LYS A 149 -0.61 9.90 -20.26
N PRO A 150 0.61 9.80 -19.68
CA PRO A 150 1.26 10.96 -19.09
C PRO A 150 1.56 12.04 -20.16
N VAL A 151 1.19 13.28 -19.86
CA VAL A 151 1.50 14.45 -20.70
C VAL A 151 2.22 15.47 -19.83
N LYS A 152 3.41 15.91 -20.26
CA LYS A 152 4.31 16.77 -19.45
C LYS A 152 3.63 18.04 -18.95
N SER A 153 2.73 18.65 -19.74
CA SER A 153 1.97 19.85 -19.36
C SER A 153 1.05 19.68 -18.15
N ASP A 154 0.66 18.44 -17.83
CA ASP A 154 -0.27 18.14 -16.75
C ASP A 154 0.44 18.06 -15.39
N TYR A 155 1.79 18.09 -15.40
CA TYR A 155 2.63 17.99 -14.21
C TYR A 155 3.30 19.34 -13.91
N ARG A 156 3.22 19.76 -12.64
CA ARG A 156 3.94 20.96 -12.17
C ARG A 156 5.43 20.68 -12.06
N GLY A 157 6.28 21.72 -12.01
CA GLY A 157 7.74 21.57 -11.96
C GLY A 157 8.23 20.61 -10.85
N TRP A 158 7.64 20.66 -9.67
CA TRP A 158 7.96 19.77 -8.56
C TRP A 158 7.46 18.32 -8.74
N GLN A 159 6.61 18.05 -9.73
CA GLN A 159 6.08 16.71 -10.06
C GLN A 159 6.87 16.04 -11.21
N MET A 160 7.97 16.58 -11.64
CA MET A 160 8.73 16.02 -12.78
C MET A 160 9.24 14.61 -12.51
N GLN A 161 9.61 14.27 -11.26
CA GLN A 161 9.96 12.89 -10.89
C GLN A 161 8.78 11.95 -11.14
N LYS A 162 7.58 12.34 -10.71
CA LYS A 162 6.35 11.57 -10.94
C LYS A 162 6.04 11.43 -12.44
N PHE A 163 6.22 12.49 -13.23
CA PHE A 163 6.04 12.41 -14.69
C PHE A 163 6.95 11.36 -15.32
N TYR A 164 8.23 11.30 -14.94
CA TYR A 164 9.15 10.28 -15.44
C TYR A 164 8.73 8.87 -15.02
N GLU A 165 8.35 8.68 -13.78
CA GLU A 165 7.90 7.38 -13.27
C GLU A 165 6.61 6.91 -13.96
N ASP A 166 5.64 7.80 -14.12
CA ASP A 166 4.38 7.51 -14.82
C ASP A 166 4.64 7.21 -16.31
N SER A 167 5.59 7.92 -16.95
CA SER A 167 5.98 7.68 -18.35
C SER A 167 6.63 6.31 -18.53
N ILE A 168 7.55 5.94 -17.66
CA ILE A 168 8.18 4.62 -17.66
C ILE A 168 7.12 3.54 -17.39
N ALA A 169 6.25 3.73 -16.40
CA ALA A 169 5.18 2.79 -16.09
C ALA A 169 4.21 2.63 -17.27
N TRP A 170 3.90 3.72 -17.98
CA TRP A 170 3.08 3.66 -19.19
C TRP A 170 3.71 2.79 -20.28
N GLU A 171 5.00 2.91 -20.52
CA GLU A 171 5.68 2.15 -21.59
C GLU A 171 5.99 0.70 -21.18
N THR A 172 6.35 0.46 -19.90
CA THR A 172 6.89 -0.83 -19.47
C THR A 172 5.89 -1.71 -18.70
N ASN A 173 4.85 -1.13 -18.08
CA ASN A 173 3.87 -1.89 -17.32
C ASN A 173 2.56 -2.03 -18.12
N PRO A 174 2.22 -3.23 -18.61
CA PRO A 174 0.98 -3.44 -19.39
C PRO A 174 -0.30 -3.19 -18.60
N LEU A 175 -0.25 -3.27 -17.26
CA LEU A 175 -1.41 -2.98 -16.39
C LEU A 175 -1.63 -1.47 -16.20
N TYR A 176 -0.56 -0.66 -16.28
CA TYR A 176 -0.64 0.79 -16.11
C TYR A 176 -1.38 1.44 -17.29
N GLY A 177 -2.50 2.10 -17.01
CA GLY A 177 -3.37 2.67 -18.04
C GLY A 177 -4.12 1.63 -18.88
N TRP A 178 -4.32 0.42 -18.37
CA TRP A 178 -4.94 -0.68 -19.10
C TRP A 178 -6.28 -0.29 -19.72
N CYS A 179 -7.14 0.44 -19.00
CA CYS A 179 -8.44 0.91 -19.49
C CYS A 179 -8.34 1.87 -20.69
N ALA A 180 -7.26 2.66 -20.76
CA ALA A 180 -7.03 3.59 -21.86
C ALA A 180 -6.33 2.93 -23.06
N LYS A 181 -5.43 1.98 -22.80
CA LYS A 181 -4.69 1.23 -23.84
C LYS A 181 -5.55 0.22 -24.58
N ASN A 182 -6.53 -0.38 -23.90
CA ASN A 182 -7.40 -1.40 -24.46
C ASN A 182 -8.75 -0.79 -24.85
N LYS A 183 -9.28 -1.17 -26.01
CA LYS A 183 -10.55 -0.66 -26.55
C LYS A 183 -11.55 -1.78 -26.66
N LYS A 184 -12.83 -1.43 -26.41
CA LYS A 184 -13.97 -2.29 -26.70
C LYS A 184 -14.19 -2.37 -28.21
N LYS A 185 -15.01 -3.31 -28.65
CA LYS A 185 -15.36 -3.49 -30.08
C LYS A 185 -15.98 -2.23 -30.71
N ASP A 186 -16.62 -1.38 -29.92
CA ASP A 186 -17.21 -0.10 -30.34
C ASP A 186 -16.20 1.07 -30.38
N GLY A 187 -14.92 0.82 -30.07
CA GLY A 187 -13.85 1.81 -30.05
C GLY A 187 -13.76 2.63 -28.75
N THR A 188 -14.67 2.43 -27.80
CA THR A 188 -14.64 3.11 -26.49
C THR A 188 -13.66 2.46 -25.51
N ASN A 189 -13.24 3.21 -24.51
CA ASN A 189 -12.38 2.71 -23.43
C ASN A 189 -13.17 1.78 -22.49
N TYR A 190 -12.47 0.82 -21.88
CA TYR A 190 -13.05 0.05 -20.78
C TYR A 190 -13.26 0.92 -19.54
N ASN A 191 -14.36 0.63 -18.83
CA ASN A 191 -14.69 1.23 -17.55
C ASN A 191 -14.80 0.13 -16.48
N ILE A 192 -13.92 0.18 -15.49
CA ILE A 192 -13.84 -0.84 -14.42
C ILE A 192 -15.12 -0.96 -13.57
N TYR A 193 -15.99 0.05 -13.59
CA TYR A 193 -17.22 0.06 -12.77
C TYR A 193 -18.47 -0.42 -13.54
N THR A 194 -18.47 -0.28 -14.87
CA THR A 194 -19.71 -0.46 -15.64
C THR A 194 -19.64 -1.58 -16.67
N ASP A 195 -18.45 -2.05 -17.04
CA ASP A 195 -18.28 -3.02 -18.13
C ASP A 195 -18.22 -4.49 -17.65
N GLY A 196 -18.43 -4.73 -16.34
CA GLY A 196 -18.51 -6.08 -15.80
C GLY A 196 -17.20 -6.87 -15.88
N LEU A 197 -16.05 -6.18 -15.83
CA LEU A 197 -14.73 -6.80 -15.87
C LEU A 197 -14.51 -7.73 -14.67
N LYS A 198 -13.97 -8.91 -14.92
CA LYS A 198 -13.48 -9.84 -13.90
C LYS A 198 -11.96 -9.72 -13.84
N ILE A 199 -11.45 -9.14 -12.75
CA ILE A 199 -10.03 -8.88 -12.54
C ILE A 199 -9.50 -9.90 -11.53
N TYR A 200 -8.66 -10.83 -12.00
CA TYR A 200 -8.07 -11.87 -11.16
C TYR A 200 -6.78 -11.35 -10.55
N THR A 201 -6.85 -11.03 -9.28
CA THR A 201 -5.72 -10.50 -8.51
C THR A 201 -4.91 -11.61 -7.85
N THR A 202 -3.69 -11.29 -7.43
CA THR A 202 -2.79 -12.22 -6.74
C THR A 202 -2.97 -12.23 -5.22
N ILE A 203 -3.76 -11.31 -4.68
CA ILE A 203 -4.06 -11.22 -3.25
C ILE A 203 -4.73 -12.51 -2.77
N ASN A 204 -4.23 -13.05 -1.66
CA ASN A 204 -4.89 -14.11 -0.92
C ASN A 204 -5.72 -13.48 0.21
N SER A 205 -7.03 -13.68 0.20
CA SER A 205 -7.94 -13.01 1.14
C SER A 205 -7.64 -13.30 2.61
N ARG A 206 -7.21 -14.53 2.94
CA ARG A 206 -6.81 -14.87 4.33
C ARG A 206 -5.51 -14.22 4.72
N MET A 207 -4.49 -14.29 3.85
CA MET A 207 -3.21 -13.62 4.12
C MET A 207 -3.39 -12.10 4.23
N GLN A 208 -4.27 -11.51 3.43
CA GLN A 208 -4.64 -10.11 3.55
C GLN A 208 -5.27 -9.81 4.91
N GLN A 209 -6.24 -10.62 5.35
CA GLN A 209 -6.85 -10.47 6.67
C GLN A 209 -5.81 -10.58 7.78
N TYR A 210 -4.89 -11.54 7.69
CA TYR A 210 -3.82 -11.72 8.67
C TYR A 210 -2.87 -10.52 8.74
N ALA A 211 -2.63 -9.84 7.61
CA ALA A 211 -1.84 -8.62 7.59
C ALA A 211 -2.58 -7.44 8.24
N GLU A 212 -3.86 -7.27 7.94
CA GLU A 212 -4.70 -6.24 8.56
C GLU A 212 -4.85 -6.48 10.07
N ASP A 213 -5.05 -7.73 10.49
CA ASP A 213 -5.12 -8.13 11.90
C ASP A 213 -3.80 -7.88 12.64
N ALA A 214 -2.66 -8.22 12.02
CA ALA A 214 -1.34 -7.98 12.61
C ALA A 214 -1.05 -6.48 12.80
N VAL A 215 -1.47 -5.66 11.85
CA VAL A 215 -1.40 -4.19 11.97
C VAL A 215 -2.28 -3.71 13.12
N LYS A 216 -3.53 -4.16 13.20
CA LYS A 216 -4.45 -3.77 14.28
C LYS A 216 -3.90 -4.20 15.64
N GLU A 217 -3.48 -5.46 15.77
CA GLU A 217 -2.98 -6.03 17.03
C GLU A 217 -1.75 -5.28 17.57
N HIS A 218 -0.75 -5.03 16.72
CA HIS A 218 0.48 -4.40 17.18
C HIS A 218 0.44 -2.87 17.11
N LEU A 219 0.02 -2.31 15.98
CA LEU A 219 -0.01 -0.86 15.82
C LEU A 219 -1.18 -0.25 16.59
N GLY A 220 -2.41 -0.80 16.42
CA GLY A 220 -3.63 -0.25 17.00
C GLY A 220 -3.75 -0.48 18.49
N ASP A 221 -3.62 -1.74 18.92
CA ASP A 221 -3.92 -2.14 20.29
C ASP A 221 -2.72 -1.97 21.24
N TYR A 222 -1.49 -1.91 20.71
CA TYR A 222 -0.29 -1.78 21.53
C TYR A 222 0.47 -0.46 21.31
N LEU A 223 1.01 -0.20 20.12
CA LEU A 223 1.90 0.95 19.91
C LEU A 223 1.17 2.30 20.00
N GLN A 224 -0.03 2.40 19.47
CA GLN A 224 -0.78 3.66 19.46
C GLN A 224 -1.12 4.15 20.86
N PRO A 225 -1.63 3.33 21.79
CA PRO A 225 -1.81 3.73 23.18
C PRO A 225 -0.51 4.17 23.85
N VAL A 226 0.60 3.47 23.59
CA VAL A 226 1.93 3.84 24.12
C VAL A 226 2.36 5.20 23.59
N PHE A 227 2.14 5.45 22.29
CA PHE A 227 2.47 6.73 21.67
C PHE A 227 1.66 7.88 22.25
N PHE A 228 0.35 7.70 22.41
CA PHE A 228 -0.51 8.70 23.04
C PHE A 228 -0.04 9.02 24.47
N LYS A 229 0.26 7.99 25.26
CA LYS A 229 0.77 8.17 26.63
C LYS A 229 2.12 8.89 26.66
N GLU A 230 3.02 8.61 25.72
CA GLU A 230 4.33 9.30 25.64
C GLU A 230 4.14 10.79 25.31
N LYS A 231 3.16 11.14 24.50
CA LYS A 231 2.88 12.53 24.08
C LYS A 231 1.96 13.30 25.04
N GLU A 232 1.34 12.63 25.97
CA GLU A 232 0.42 13.22 26.94
C GLU A 232 1.08 14.37 27.71
N GLY A 233 0.37 15.49 27.86
CA GLY A 233 0.87 16.69 28.53
C GLY A 233 1.95 17.49 27.79
N SER A 234 2.36 17.07 26.59
CA SER A 234 3.31 17.82 25.77
C SER A 234 2.59 18.92 24.98
N LYS A 235 3.05 20.17 25.10
CA LYS A 235 2.54 21.30 24.31
C LYS A 235 2.70 21.09 22.81
N ASN A 236 3.74 20.38 22.40
CA ASN A 236 4.07 20.10 21.01
C ASN A 236 3.34 18.88 20.44
N ALA A 237 2.57 18.13 21.26
CA ALA A 237 1.92 16.91 20.78
C ALA A 237 1.15 17.15 19.47
N PRO A 238 1.27 16.22 18.51
CA PRO A 238 2.00 14.93 18.51
C PRO A 238 3.49 15.01 18.14
N TYR A 239 4.00 16.18 17.86
CA TYR A 239 5.38 16.41 17.44
C TYR A 239 6.39 16.12 18.55
N ALA A 240 7.65 16.02 18.18
CA ALA A 240 8.76 15.85 19.10
C ALA A 240 8.84 17.02 20.11
N ARG A 241 9.18 16.72 21.37
CA ARG A 241 9.29 17.74 22.42
C ARG A 241 10.38 18.76 22.13
N SER A 242 11.42 18.37 21.40
CA SER A 242 12.55 19.22 21.02
C SER A 242 12.24 20.19 19.88
N LEU A 243 11.11 20.03 19.19
CA LEU A 243 10.74 20.90 18.07
C LEU A 243 10.33 22.29 18.60
N PRO A 244 10.86 23.41 18.03
CA PRO A 244 10.42 24.76 18.43
C PRO A 244 8.92 24.97 18.21
N GLU A 245 8.22 25.61 19.16
CA GLU A 245 6.77 25.86 19.09
C GLU A 245 6.37 26.58 17.77
N LYS A 246 7.16 27.56 17.33
CA LYS A 246 6.97 28.25 16.05
C LYS A 246 6.95 27.28 14.87
N ARG A 247 7.82 26.27 14.89
CA ARG A 247 7.86 25.25 13.83
C ARG A 247 6.62 24.37 13.86
N VAL A 248 6.14 23.99 15.02
CA VAL A 248 4.87 23.26 15.18
C VAL A 248 3.69 24.06 14.61
N GLU A 249 3.63 25.36 14.89
CA GLU A 249 2.58 26.24 14.36
C GLU A 249 2.64 26.35 12.84
N GLU A 250 3.84 26.47 12.25
CA GLU A 250 4.03 26.47 10.80
C GLU A 250 3.52 25.17 10.17
N LEU A 251 3.86 24.00 10.72
CA LEU A 251 3.43 22.70 10.24
C LEU A 251 1.91 22.51 10.32
N LEU A 252 1.30 22.92 11.42
CA LEU A 252 -0.15 22.88 11.59
C LEU A 252 -0.88 23.85 10.67
N THR A 253 -0.34 25.05 10.48
CA THR A 253 -0.88 26.01 9.51
C THR A 253 -0.80 25.48 8.08
N LYS A 254 0.30 24.81 7.74
CA LYS A 254 0.44 24.12 6.44
C LYS A 254 -0.62 23.01 6.28
N ALA A 255 -0.80 22.19 7.32
CA ALA A 255 -1.81 21.14 7.31
C ALA A 255 -3.23 21.69 7.20
N MET A 256 -3.55 22.77 7.93
CA MET A 256 -4.83 23.48 7.82
C MET A 256 -5.11 23.92 6.38
N LYS A 257 -4.13 24.53 5.70
CA LYS A 257 -4.26 25.01 4.31
C LYS A 257 -4.44 23.86 3.29
N GLN A 258 -4.11 22.64 3.63
CA GLN A 258 -4.29 21.45 2.79
C GLN A 258 -5.67 20.81 2.95
N THR A 259 -6.50 21.25 3.92
CA THR A 259 -7.83 20.69 4.13
C THR A 259 -8.84 21.19 3.09
N ASP A 260 -9.85 20.36 2.78
CA ASP A 260 -10.98 20.77 1.95
C ASP A 260 -11.76 21.93 2.56
N ARG A 261 -11.90 21.96 3.89
CA ARG A 261 -12.54 23.08 4.61
C ARG A 261 -11.87 24.41 4.26
N TYR A 262 -10.54 24.49 4.37
CA TYR A 262 -9.80 25.71 4.03
C TYR A 262 -10.03 26.10 2.56
N ARG A 263 -9.91 25.14 1.64
CA ARG A 263 -10.11 25.37 0.21
C ARG A 263 -11.51 25.90 -0.10
N LEU A 264 -12.55 25.24 0.41
CA LEU A 264 -13.96 25.64 0.20
C LEU A 264 -14.26 27.04 0.77
N MET A 265 -13.77 27.35 1.97
CA MET A 265 -13.93 28.68 2.57
C MET A 265 -13.20 29.76 1.75
N LYS A 266 -12.02 29.44 1.21
CA LYS A 266 -11.26 30.36 0.36
C LYS A 266 -11.98 30.62 -0.97
N GLU A 267 -12.52 29.57 -1.60
CA GLU A 267 -13.34 29.65 -2.82
C GLU A 267 -14.62 30.48 -2.58
N ALA A 268 -15.19 30.40 -1.37
CA ALA A 268 -16.34 31.21 -0.96
C ALA A 268 -15.98 32.67 -0.60
N GLY A 269 -14.71 33.09 -0.71
CA GLY A 269 -14.25 34.46 -0.46
C GLY A 269 -13.98 34.81 0.99
N ALA A 270 -13.87 33.83 1.90
CA ALA A 270 -13.56 34.09 3.30
C ALA A 270 -12.13 34.63 3.48
N SER A 271 -11.98 35.60 4.39
CA SER A 271 -10.68 36.13 4.79
C SER A 271 -9.90 35.13 5.64
N GLU A 272 -8.56 35.24 5.70
CA GLU A 272 -7.71 34.41 6.56
C GLU A 272 -8.15 34.44 8.03
N GLN A 273 -8.59 35.59 8.51
CA GLN A 273 -9.08 35.77 9.89
C GLN A 273 -10.38 34.99 10.14
N GLN A 274 -11.31 35.01 9.18
CA GLN A 274 -12.56 34.26 9.27
C GLN A 274 -12.29 32.75 9.22
N ILE A 275 -11.36 32.31 8.36
CA ILE A 275 -10.96 30.92 8.27
C ILE A 275 -10.32 30.46 9.59
N ARG A 276 -9.36 31.23 10.14
CA ARG A 276 -8.76 30.91 11.44
C ARG A 276 -9.79 30.76 12.53
N LYS A 277 -10.71 31.73 12.64
CA LYS A 277 -11.80 31.66 13.62
C LYS A 277 -12.66 30.40 13.47
N ALA A 278 -12.96 29.98 12.23
CA ALA A 278 -13.70 28.76 11.96
C ALA A 278 -12.94 27.50 12.37
N PHE A 279 -11.59 27.50 12.25
CA PHE A 279 -10.76 26.39 12.69
C PHE A 279 -10.56 26.34 14.21
N ASP A 280 -10.76 27.44 14.91
CA ASP A 280 -10.65 27.54 16.37
C ASP A 280 -12.03 27.43 17.08
N THR A 281 -13.13 27.27 16.33
CA THR A 281 -14.47 27.11 16.87
C THR A 281 -14.80 25.62 17.02
N PRO A 282 -15.17 25.16 18.26
CA PRO A 282 -15.57 23.78 18.47
C PRO A 282 -16.84 23.40 17.69
N GLU A 283 -16.87 22.19 17.14
CA GLU A 283 -18.04 21.62 16.47
C GLU A 283 -18.14 20.11 16.75
N GLU A 284 -19.36 19.57 16.61
CA GLU A 284 -19.59 18.12 16.66
C GLU A 284 -18.99 17.43 15.43
N MET A 285 -18.22 16.37 15.65
CA MET A 285 -17.65 15.57 14.58
C MET A 285 -17.44 14.11 14.99
N THR A 286 -17.50 13.23 14.02
CA THR A 286 -17.14 11.83 14.18
C THR A 286 -15.68 11.64 13.76
N VAL A 287 -14.86 11.04 14.62
CA VAL A 287 -13.43 10.83 14.40
C VAL A 287 -13.07 9.35 14.49
N PHE A 288 -12.02 8.97 13.79
CA PHE A 288 -11.47 7.63 13.82
C PHE A 288 -10.94 7.26 15.21
N SER A 289 -11.21 6.04 15.65
CA SER A 289 -10.41 5.37 16.66
C SER A 289 -10.21 3.90 16.30
N TRP A 290 -9.16 3.27 16.83
CA TRP A 290 -8.92 1.84 16.62
C TRP A 290 -10.04 0.92 17.18
N LYS A 291 -10.90 1.46 18.01
CA LYS A 291 -12.06 0.76 18.62
C LYS A 291 -13.39 1.04 17.90
N GLY A 292 -13.35 1.75 16.78
CA GLY A 292 -14.50 2.23 16.03
C GLY A 292 -14.61 3.77 16.06
N ASP A 293 -15.50 4.28 15.24
CA ASP A 293 -15.74 5.72 15.14
C ASP A 293 -16.24 6.30 16.46
N LYS A 294 -15.80 7.51 16.78
CA LYS A 294 -16.12 8.21 18.02
C LYS A 294 -16.70 9.58 17.73
N ASP A 295 -17.90 9.84 18.24
CA ASP A 295 -18.49 11.18 18.24
C ASP A 295 -17.86 12.02 19.35
N THR A 296 -17.49 13.25 19.00
CA THR A 296 -16.81 14.17 19.92
C THR A 296 -17.04 15.62 19.51
N ILE A 297 -16.77 16.54 20.45
CA ILE A 297 -16.76 17.98 20.18
C ILE A 297 -15.31 18.43 20.28
N MET A 298 -14.77 18.97 19.20
CA MET A 298 -13.43 19.55 19.15
C MET A 298 -13.33 20.63 18.07
N THR A 299 -12.27 21.43 18.12
CA THR A 299 -12.02 22.38 17.03
C THR A 299 -11.48 21.64 15.79
N PRO A 300 -11.73 22.16 14.58
CA PRO A 300 -11.08 21.63 13.38
C PRO A 300 -9.54 21.60 13.46
N MET A 301 -8.94 22.56 14.18
CA MET A 301 -7.49 22.55 14.42
C MET A 301 -7.07 21.40 15.34
N ASP A 302 -7.85 21.11 16.39
CA ASP A 302 -7.58 19.96 17.27
C ASP A 302 -7.80 18.64 16.53
N SER A 303 -8.74 18.57 15.60
CA SER A 303 -8.93 17.38 14.76
C SER A 303 -7.70 17.12 13.88
N ILE A 304 -7.05 18.16 13.33
CA ILE A 304 -5.79 18.02 12.59
C ILE A 304 -4.70 17.43 13.50
N ARG A 305 -4.54 17.96 14.72
CA ARG A 305 -3.58 17.42 15.70
C ARG A 305 -3.90 15.96 16.05
N TYR A 306 -5.19 15.66 16.24
CA TYR A 306 -5.67 14.31 16.54
C TYR A 306 -5.30 13.31 15.45
N TYR A 307 -5.61 13.62 14.17
CA TYR A 307 -5.26 12.74 13.05
C TYR A 307 -3.75 12.60 12.81
N LYS A 308 -2.97 13.65 13.07
CA LYS A 308 -1.50 13.58 13.04
C LYS A 308 -0.90 12.74 14.17
N SER A 309 -1.66 12.51 15.25
CA SER A 309 -1.22 11.67 16.38
C SER A 309 -1.29 10.16 16.07
N PHE A 310 -1.94 9.76 14.98
CA PHE A 310 -1.98 8.36 14.59
C PHE A 310 -0.72 7.95 13.83
N LEU A 311 -0.10 6.86 14.29
CA LEU A 311 1.01 6.24 13.56
C LEU A 311 0.51 5.67 12.22
N ARG A 312 1.36 5.71 11.23
CA ARG A 312 1.14 5.17 9.89
C ARG A 312 1.92 3.86 9.73
N THR A 313 1.50 3.05 8.79
CA THR A 313 2.19 1.83 8.42
C THR A 313 2.04 1.54 6.94
N GLY A 314 3.02 0.87 6.38
CA GLY A 314 2.95 0.20 5.09
C GLY A 314 3.42 -1.24 5.25
N PHE A 315 2.70 -2.18 4.68
CA PHE A 315 3.05 -3.60 4.69
C PHE A 315 2.76 -4.24 3.33
N MET A 316 3.68 -5.06 2.85
CA MET A 316 3.45 -5.89 1.67
C MET A 316 4.13 -7.25 1.85
N SER A 317 3.46 -8.31 1.39
CA SER A 317 3.99 -9.67 1.33
C SER A 317 3.86 -10.23 -0.07
N MET A 318 4.90 -10.89 -0.57
CA MET A 318 5.02 -11.32 -1.95
C MET A 318 5.78 -12.65 -2.06
N ASP A 319 5.39 -13.48 -3.00
CA ASP A 319 6.12 -14.68 -3.40
C ASP A 319 7.38 -14.27 -4.18
N PRO A 320 8.59 -14.70 -3.79
CA PRO A 320 9.84 -14.26 -4.40
C PRO A 320 10.10 -14.82 -5.81
N VAL A 321 9.36 -15.83 -6.24
CA VAL A 321 9.53 -16.48 -7.54
C VAL A 321 8.49 -16.01 -8.54
N SER A 322 7.21 -16.04 -8.15
CA SER A 322 6.11 -15.66 -9.04
C SER A 322 5.80 -14.16 -9.03
N GLY A 323 6.32 -13.40 -8.07
CA GLY A 323 5.98 -12.00 -7.90
C GLY A 323 4.57 -11.75 -7.36
N HIS A 324 3.79 -12.79 -7.07
CA HIS A 324 2.42 -12.66 -6.59
C HIS A 324 2.37 -11.92 -5.26
N VAL A 325 1.73 -10.77 -5.23
CA VAL A 325 1.46 -10.02 -4.00
C VAL A 325 0.33 -10.70 -3.26
N LYS A 326 0.62 -11.23 -2.06
CA LYS A 326 -0.31 -12.01 -1.24
C LYS A 326 -1.08 -11.17 -0.24
N ALA A 327 -0.46 -10.10 0.28
CA ALA A 327 -1.06 -9.16 1.22
C ALA A 327 -0.51 -7.75 1.01
N TYR A 328 -1.36 -6.75 1.26
CA TYR A 328 -1.07 -5.35 0.99
C TYR A 328 -1.83 -4.44 1.96
N VAL A 329 -1.13 -3.72 2.83
CA VAL A 329 -1.72 -2.76 3.76
C VAL A 329 -1.02 -1.41 3.59
N GLY A 330 -1.75 -0.40 3.14
CA GLY A 330 -1.21 0.94 2.87
C GLY A 330 -1.34 1.91 4.05
N GLY A 331 -2.03 1.54 5.11
CA GLY A 331 -2.23 2.40 6.28
C GLY A 331 -3.22 1.82 7.29
N PRO A 332 -3.52 2.57 8.36
CA PRO A 332 -4.38 2.10 9.45
C PRO A 332 -5.85 1.87 9.05
N ASN A 333 -6.39 2.78 8.24
CA ASN A 333 -7.79 2.76 7.80
C ASN A 333 -7.95 3.67 6.59
N TYR A 334 -8.45 3.14 5.48
CA TYR A 334 -8.53 3.88 4.21
C TYR A 334 -9.57 5.02 4.23
N VAL A 335 -10.62 4.92 5.03
CA VAL A 335 -11.64 5.99 5.13
C VAL A 335 -11.02 7.30 5.62
N TYR A 336 -10.13 7.20 6.62
CA TYR A 336 -9.55 8.36 7.30
C TYR A 336 -8.10 8.67 6.87
N PHE A 337 -7.35 7.68 6.38
CA PHE A 337 -5.93 7.78 6.05
C PHE A 337 -5.67 7.25 4.65
N GLN A 338 -6.08 8.00 3.63
CA GLN A 338 -6.09 7.53 2.25
C GLN A 338 -4.71 7.46 1.58
N TYR A 339 -3.69 8.11 2.17
CA TYR A 339 -2.35 8.07 1.60
C TYR A 339 -1.72 6.69 1.79
N ASP A 340 -1.43 6.04 0.66
CA ASP A 340 -0.92 4.68 0.63
C ASP A 340 0.59 4.63 0.92
N MET A 341 0.97 4.02 2.04
CA MET A 341 2.36 3.86 2.47
C MET A 341 3.02 2.56 1.96
N ALA A 342 2.29 1.69 1.26
CA ALA A 342 2.87 0.46 0.72
C ALA A 342 3.60 0.71 -0.61
N MET A 343 2.95 1.35 -1.59
CA MET A 343 3.51 1.56 -2.92
C MET A 343 3.74 3.04 -3.28
N VAL A 344 2.97 3.96 -2.69
CA VAL A 344 3.01 5.39 -3.05
C VAL A 344 3.93 6.17 -2.12
N GLY A 345 3.80 5.97 -0.82
CA GLY A 345 4.62 6.64 0.18
C GLY A 345 6.06 6.15 0.16
N ARG A 346 7.01 7.09 0.09
CA ARG A 346 8.44 6.81 0.26
C ARG A 346 8.90 7.37 1.58
N ARG A 347 9.70 6.59 2.28
CA ARG A 347 10.26 6.95 3.58
C ARG A 347 11.73 6.59 3.65
N GLN A 348 12.45 7.27 4.53
CA GLN A 348 13.88 7.05 4.72
C GLN A 348 14.12 5.62 5.23
N VAL A 349 14.97 4.87 4.52
CA VAL A 349 15.12 3.42 4.75
C VAL A 349 16.07 3.07 5.90
N GLY A 350 16.92 4.01 6.29
CA GLY A 350 17.91 3.76 7.34
C GLY A 350 18.75 2.51 7.06
N SER A 351 19.01 1.74 8.09
CA SER A 351 19.87 0.54 8.00
C SER A 351 19.35 -0.59 7.11
N THR A 352 18.15 -0.50 6.53
CA THR A 352 17.70 -1.47 5.51
C THR A 352 18.38 -1.25 4.15
N ILE A 353 19.17 -0.18 3.99
CA ILE A 353 20.05 0.04 2.85
C ILE A 353 21.31 -0.83 2.90
N LYS A 354 21.75 -1.23 4.11
CA LYS A 354 23.03 -1.94 4.28
C LYS A 354 23.16 -3.21 3.45
N PRO A 355 22.14 -4.04 3.26
CA PRO A 355 22.24 -5.18 2.34
C PRO A 355 22.70 -4.81 0.94
N TYR A 356 22.31 -3.63 0.39
CA TYR A 356 22.80 -3.20 -0.93
C TYR A 356 24.29 -2.84 -0.90
N LEU A 357 24.75 -2.16 0.16
CA LEU A 357 26.17 -1.85 0.34
C LEU A 357 27.00 -3.13 0.46
N TYR A 358 26.56 -4.07 1.28
CA TYR A 358 27.25 -5.34 1.46
C TYR A 358 27.18 -6.22 0.20
N THR A 359 26.08 -6.15 -0.56
CA THR A 359 26.00 -6.78 -1.88
C THR A 359 27.04 -6.19 -2.82
N LEU A 360 27.17 -4.86 -2.88
CA LEU A 360 28.19 -4.21 -3.68
C LEU A 360 29.59 -4.66 -3.25
N ALA A 361 29.84 -4.87 -1.96
CA ALA A 361 31.10 -5.43 -1.46
C ALA A 361 31.31 -6.86 -1.98
N MET A 362 30.29 -7.75 -1.88
CA MET A 362 30.39 -9.14 -2.38
C MET A 362 30.65 -9.19 -3.90
N GLU A 363 30.01 -8.31 -4.68
CA GLU A 363 30.24 -8.17 -6.12
C GLU A 363 31.66 -7.64 -6.45
N ASN A 364 32.33 -6.97 -5.49
CA ASN A 364 33.71 -6.49 -5.61
C ASN A 364 34.73 -7.42 -4.91
N GLY A 365 34.42 -8.70 -4.76
CA GLY A 365 35.35 -9.72 -4.30
C GLY A 365 35.42 -9.92 -2.78
N PHE A 366 34.71 -9.12 -1.99
CA PHE A 366 34.66 -9.35 -0.54
C PHE A 366 33.89 -10.63 -0.18
N SER A 367 34.13 -11.12 1.03
CA SER A 367 33.44 -12.28 1.59
C SER A 367 32.80 -11.95 2.95
N PRO A 368 31.82 -12.73 3.41
CA PRO A 368 31.25 -12.61 4.76
C PRO A 368 32.28 -12.77 5.88
N CYS A 369 33.40 -13.44 5.60
CA CYS A 369 34.44 -13.79 6.56
C CYS A 369 35.54 -12.74 6.65
N ASP A 370 35.64 -11.80 5.71
CA ASP A 370 36.61 -10.73 5.72
C ASP A 370 36.51 -9.94 7.02
N GLN A 371 37.67 -9.60 7.60
CA GLN A 371 37.74 -8.96 8.89
C GLN A 371 38.26 -7.53 8.79
N THR A 372 37.74 -6.69 9.65
CA THR A 372 38.23 -5.34 9.85
C THR A 372 38.20 -4.99 11.34
N ARG A 373 39.01 -4.02 11.75
CA ARG A 373 39.04 -3.54 13.13
C ARG A 373 37.77 -2.71 13.41
N HIS A 374 37.08 -3.02 14.49
CA HIS A 374 35.88 -2.30 14.93
C HIS A 374 36.29 -0.99 15.63
N VAL A 375 36.54 0.04 14.84
CA VAL A 375 36.92 1.40 15.28
C VAL A 375 36.14 2.44 14.47
N GLU A 376 36.11 3.66 14.97
CA GLU A 376 35.53 4.80 14.25
C GLU A 376 36.11 4.94 12.85
N GLN A 377 35.26 5.18 11.89
CA GLN A 377 35.60 5.41 10.49
C GLN A 377 35.22 6.85 10.11
N THR A 378 36.21 7.63 9.74
CA THR A 378 36.00 8.99 9.24
C THR A 378 36.17 8.98 7.74
N LEU A 379 35.14 9.40 7.01
CA LEU A 379 35.15 9.58 5.56
C LEU A 379 35.13 11.07 5.24
N ILE A 380 35.60 11.43 4.06
CA ILE A 380 35.46 12.79 3.56
C ILE A 380 34.19 12.85 2.70
N ASP A 381 33.28 13.76 3.05
CA ASP A 381 32.07 13.95 2.29
C ASP A 381 32.31 14.71 0.96
N GLU A 382 31.27 14.87 0.18
CA GLU A 382 31.31 15.55 -1.13
C GLU A 382 31.70 17.04 -1.04
N ASN A 383 31.63 17.64 0.15
CA ASN A 383 32.03 19.03 0.42
C ASN A 383 33.47 19.13 0.99
N GLY A 384 34.17 18.01 1.10
CA GLY A 384 35.50 17.95 1.71
C GLY A 384 35.49 17.95 3.25
N THR A 385 34.31 17.75 3.89
CA THR A 385 34.17 17.77 5.34
C THR A 385 34.34 16.36 5.92
N PRO A 386 35.11 16.19 7.01
CA PRO A 386 35.20 14.91 7.71
C PRO A 386 33.84 14.50 8.30
N TRP A 387 33.37 13.30 7.95
CA TRP A 387 32.13 12.70 8.46
C TRP A 387 32.43 11.38 9.16
N THR A 388 32.00 11.27 10.42
CA THR A 388 32.14 10.07 11.25
C THR A 388 30.77 9.65 11.75
N PRO A 389 30.26 8.45 11.39
CA PRO A 389 28.95 8.02 11.87
C PRO A 389 28.97 7.65 13.33
N ARG A 390 27.90 7.97 14.06
CA ARG A 390 27.68 7.45 15.40
C ARG A 390 27.34 5.95 15.32
N ASN A 391 27.85 5.18 16.29
CA ASN A 391 27.53 3.77 16.41
C ASN A 391 26.74 3.49 17.69
N ALA A 392 25.77 2.58 17.62
CA ALA A 392 24.92 2.24 18.76
C ALA A 392 25.60 1.25 19.75
N ASN A 393 26.58 0.47 19.27
CA ASN A 393 27.19 -0.60 20.03
C ASN A 393 28.72 -0.55 19.93
N ASN A 394 29.37 -0.24 21.02
CA ASN A 394 30.82 -0.13 21.08
C ASN A 394 31.49 -1.27 21.92
N LYS A 395 30.76 -2.36 22.21
CA LYS A 395 31.21 -3.44 23.08
C LYS A 395 32.47 -4.16 22.60
N ARG A 396 32.69 -4.16 21.27
CA ARG A 396 33.85 -4.80 20.62
C ARG A 396 34.85 -3.79 20.07
N TYR A 397 34.90 -2.59 20.65
CA TYR A 397 35.83 -1.55 20.20
C TYR A 397 37.28 -2.05 20.16
N GLY A 398 37.97 -1.87 19.05
CA GLY A 398 39.34 -2.28 18.82
C GLY A 398 39.54 -3.75 18.41
N GLU A 399 38.50 -4.60 18.49
CA GLU A 399 38.59 -6.00 18.08
C GLU A 399 38.48 -6.16 16.56
N MET A 400 39.05 -7.28 16.05
CA MET A 400 38.78 -7.72 14.69
C MET A 400 37.37 -8.35 14.62
N VAL A 401 36.58 -7.92 13.66
CA VAL A 401 35.21 -8.42 13.44
C VAL A 401 34.97 -8.72 11.96
N THR A 402 34.16 -9.73 11.68
CA THR A 402 33.81 -10.10 10.29
C THR A 402 32.78 -9.15 9.71
N LEU A 403 32.72 -9.05 8.39
CA LEU A 403 31.65 -8.32 7.70
C LEU A 403 30.27 -8.91 8.03
N LYS A 404 30.16 -10.25 8.15
CA LYS A 404 28.94 -10.92 8.62
C LYS A 404 28.50 -10.40 9.98
N TRP A 405 29.40 -10.27 10.94
CA TRP A 405 29.10 -9.68 12.25
C TRP A 405 28.62 -8.23 12.12
N GLY A 406 29.28 -7.45 11.28
CA GLY A 406 28.94 -6.04 11.04
C GLY A 406 27.48 -5.87 10.55
N LEU A 407 27.05 -6.69 9.57
CA LEU A 407 25.67 -6.65 9.09
C LEU A 407 24.68 -7.19 10.12
N ALA A 408 25.02 -8.29 10.81
CA ALA A 408 24.18 -8.92 11.84
C ALA A 408 23.85 -7.96 12.98
N ASN A 409 24.82 -7.15 13.41
CA ASN A 409 24.66 -6.16 14.46
C ASN A 409 24.27 -4.76 13.92
N SER A 410 24.11 -4.63 12.61
CA SER A 410 23.79 -3.34 11.95
C SER A 410 24.79 -2.24 12.27
N ASP A 411 26.07 -2.59 12.34
CA ASP A 411 27.16 -1.73 12.74
C ASP A 411 27.40 -0.60 11.72
N ASN A 412 27.51 0.65 12.20
CA ASN A 412 27.69 1.81 11.34
C ASN A 412 29.14 2.03 10.94
N TRP A 413 30.09 1.68 11.80
CA TRP A 413 31.52 1.84 11.50
C TRP A 413 31.96 0.84 10.43
N ILE A 414 31.49 -0.41 10.50
CA ILE A 414 31.78 -1.40 9.47
C ILE A 414 31.13 -1.01 8.13
N SER A 415 29.91 -0.42 8.17
CA SER A 415 29.28 0.11 6.96
C SER A 415 30.06 1.30 6.37
N ALA A 416 30.59 2.20 7.21
CA ALA A 416 31.44 3.30 6.77
C ALA A 416 32.79 2.78 6.25
N TYR A 417 33.38 1.75 6.88
CA TYR A 417 34.58 1.09 6.35
C TYR A 417 34.36 0.59 4.93
N LEU A 418 33.27 -0.13 4.68
CA LEU A 418 32.94 -0.60 3.34
C LEU A 418 32.72 0.56 2.37
N MET A 419 32.00 1.61 2.78
CA MET A 419 31.79 2.78 1.93
C MET A 419 33.13 3.49 1.57
N GLY A 420 34.08 3.50 2.47
CA GLY A 420 35.43 4.02 2.21
C GLY A 420 36.23 3.18 1.19
N LYS A 421 35.88 1.91 0.98
CA LYS A 421 36.47 1.02 -0.02
C LYS A 421 35.69 1.00 -1.35
N LEU A 422 34.42 1.41 -1.31
CA LEU A 422 33.48 1.36 -2.42
C LEU A 422 33.12 2.78 -2.89
N ASN A 423 32.53 2.87 -4.07
CA ASN A 423 32.12 4.14 -4.65
C ASN A 423 30.61 4.40 -4.44
N PRO A 424 30.21 5.54 -3.85
CA PRO A 424 28.79 5.88 -3.68
C PRO A 424 27.97 5.86 -4.97
N TYR A 425 28.54 6.24 -6.11
CA TYR A 425 27.86 6.17 -7.42
C TYR A 425 27.52 4.72 -7.81
N ASN A 426 28.41 3.76 -7.53
CA ASN A 426 28.15 2.36 -7.79
C ASN A 426 27.05 1.82 -6.86
N LEU A 427 26.98 2.30 -5.62
CA LEU A 427 25.88 1.96 -4.72
C LEU A 427 24.54 2.48 -5.24
N VAL A 428 24.47 3.73 -5.73
CA VAL A 428 23.25 4.28 -6.34
C VAL A 428 22.83 3.45 -7.56
N ARG A 429 23.80 3.10 -8.44
CA ARG A 429 23.51 2.24 -9.61
C ARG A 429 22.96 0.88 -9.21
N LEU A 430 23.56 0.24 -8.21
CA LEU A 430 23.09 -1.04 -7.68
C LEU A 430 21.68 -0.92 -7.09
N ILE A 431 21.40 0.12 -6.30
CA ILE A 431 20.05 0.37 -5.76
C ILE A 431 19.03 0.47 -6.90
N HIS A 432 19.35 1.17 -7.98
CA HIS A 432 18.47 1.28 -9.15
C HIS A 432 18.31 -0.05 -9.90
N SER A 433 19.36 -0.86 -10.04
CA SER A 433 19.24 -2.20 -10.66
C SER A 433 18.31 -3.12 -9.87
N PHE A 434 18.20 -2.95 -8.55
CA PHE A 434 17.21 -3.62 -7.72
C PHE A 434 15.77 -3.10 -7.90
N GLY A 435 15.53 -2.20 -8.86
CA GLY A 435 14.21 -1.70 -9.25
C GLY A 435 13.71 -0.51 -8.46
N VAL A 436 14.55 0.15 -7.67
CA VAL A 436 14.22 1.41 -6.98
C VAL A 436 14.13 2.54 -8.00
N ARG A 437 12.98 3.20 -8.07
CA ARG A 437 12.67 4.22 -9.09
C ARG A 437 12.99 5.65 -8.66
N ASN A 438 13.23 5.88 -7.37
CA ASN A 438 13.55 7.21 -6.88
C ASN A 438 14.89 7.70 -7.44
N LYS A 439 14.86 8.66 -8.36
CA LYS A 439 16.07 9.24 -8.97
C LYS A 439 16.75 10.28 -8.09
N ALA A 440 16.11 10.71 -7.01
CA ALA A 440 16.65 11.69 -6.08
C ALA A 440 17.51 11.03 -4.97
N ILE A 441 18.23 9.96 -5.30
CA ILE A 441 19.18 9.31 -4.40
C ILE A 441 20.56 9.90 -4.72
N ASP A 442 21.07 10.71 -3.79
CA ASP A 442 22.38 11.35 -3.95
C ASP A 442 23.53 10.37 -3.68
N PRO A 443 24.59 10.35 -4.52
CA PRO A 443 25.74 9.49 -4.34
C PRO A 443 26.72 10.05 -3.29
N VAL A 444 26.28 10.08 -2.04
CA VAL A 444 27.03 10.62 -0.89
C VAL A 444 27.56 9.51 0.00
N VAL A 445 28.65 9.74 0.71
CA VAL A 445 29.26 8.71 1.59
C VAL A 445 28.31 8.26 2.69
N SER A 446 27.44 9.14 3.19
CA SER A 446 26.43 8.82 4.19
C SER A 446 25.32 7.88 3.68
N LEU A 447 25.24 7.61 2.36
CA LEU A 447 24.29 6.68 1.77
C LEU A 447 24.39 5.27 2.37
N CYS A 448 25.56 4.88 2.89
CA CYS A 448 25.75 3.62 3.60
C CYS A 448 24.85 3.45 4.84
N LEU A 449 24.23 4.53 5.35
CA LEU A 449 23.29 4.53 6.48
C LEU A 449 21.84 4.78 6.07
N GLY A 450 21.55 4.96 4.77
CA GLY A 450 20.23 5.02 4.20
C GLY A 450 19.45 6.33 4.41
N PRO A 451 20.02 7.50 4.13
CA PRO A 451 19.27 8.75 4.13
C PRO A 451 18.30 8.88 2.93
N CYS A 452 18.28 7.93 2.02
CA CYS A 452 17.40 7.91 0.86
C CYS A 452 16.00 7.36 1.18
N GLU A 453 15.02 7.76 0.36
CA GLU A 453 13.62 7.39 0.53
C GLU A 453 13.19 6.36 -0.53
N ILE A 454 12.61 5.25 -0.06
CA ILE A 454 12.13 4.13 -0.90
C ILE A 454 10.76 3.69 -0.36
N SER A 455 9.88 3.17 -1.22
CA SER A 455 8.59 2.62 -0.78
C SER A 455 8.74 1.18 -0.25
N VAL A 456 7.76 0.74 0.55
CA VAL A 456 7.73 -0.65 1.07
C VAL A 456 7.72 -1.65 -0.08
N GLY A 457 6.92 -1.39 -1.11
CA GLY A 457 6.82 -2.31 -2.26
C GLY A 457 8.09 -2.38 -3.10
N GLU A 458 8.80 -1.25 -3.30
CA GLU A 458 10.12 -1.26 -3.94
C GLU A 458 11.13 -2.08 -3.12
N MET A 459 11.12 -1.94 -1.78
CA MET A 459 11.99 -2.72 -0.88
C MET A 459 11.66 -4.21 -0.90
N VAL A 460 10.36 -4.59 -0.88
CA VAL A 460 9.94 -6.00 -0.95
C VAL A 460 10.37 -6.62 -2.28
N SER A 461 10.13 -5.92 -3.40
CA SER A 461 10.59 -6.37 -4.72
C SER A 461 12.11 -6.56 -4.78
N ALA A 462 12.88 -5.61 -4.27
CA ALA A 462 14.33 -5.68 -4.24
C ALA A 462 14.84 -6.88 -3.42
N TYR A 463 14.25 -7.12 -2.25
CA TYR A 463 14.66 -8.21 -1.37
C TYR A 463 14.32 -9.61 -1.93
N THR A 464 13.50 -9.73 -2.98
CA THR A 464 13.32 -11.01 -3.68
C THR A 464 14.64 -11.55 -4.23
N ALA A 465 15.56 -10.69 -4.65
CA ALA A 465 16.87 -11.12 -5.15
C ALA A 465 17.66 -11.95 -4.13
N PHE A 466 17.54 -11.65 -2.84
CA PHE A 466 18.21 -12.41 -1.77
C PHE A 466 17.54 -13.76 -1.51
N ALA A 467 16.23 -13.87 -1.72
CA ALA A 467 15.49 -15.13 -1.58
C ALA A 467 15.55 -15.98 -2.85
N ASN A 468 15.74 -15.36 -4.02
CA ASN A 468 15.63 -15.97 -5.35
C ASN A 468 16.96 -15.92 -6.15
N LYS A 469 18.07 -16.25 -5.51
CA LYS A 469 19.38 -16.51 -6.16
C LYS A 469 19.89 -15.35 -7.02
N GLY A 470 19.64 -14.12 -6.63
CA GLY A 470 20.08 -12.93 -7.36
C GLY A 470 19.07 -12.38 -8.35
N ILE A 471 17.95 -13.07 -8.54
CA ILE A 471 16.87 -12.64 -9.44
C ILE A 471 15.86 -11.79 -8.67
N ARG A 472 15.76 -10.52 -9.04
CA ARG A 472 14.71 -9.63 -8.58
C ARG A 472 13.42 -9.91 -9.35
N VAL A 473 12.28 -9.90 -8.63
CA VAL A 473 10.95 -10.07 -9.22
C VAL A 473 10.10 -8.84 -8.95
N ALA A 474 9.51 -8.28 -9.99
CA ALA A 474 8.59 -7.15 -9.85
C ALA A 474 7.24 -7.62 -9.26
N PRO A 475 6.55 -6.78 -8.44
CA PRO A 475 5.25 -7.14 -7.90
C PRO A 475 4.23 -7.37 -9.01
N LEU A 476 3.61 -8.54 -9.02
CA LEU A 476 2.50 -8.89 -9.90
C LEU A 476 1.19 -8.81 -9.11
N PHE A 477 0.33 -7.88 -9.50
CA PHE A 477 -0.94 -7.61 -8.82
C PHE A 477 -2.14 -8.30 -9.46
N VAL A 478 -2.09 -8.50 -10.78
CA VAL A 478 -3.15 -9.08 -11.59
C VAL A 478 -2.57 -10.14 -12.50
N THR A 479 -3.21 -11.29 -12.59
CA THR A 479 -2.81 -12.39 -13.49
C THR A 479 -3.57 -12.36 -14.81
N ARG A 480 -4.86 -11.99 -14.79
CA ARG A 480 -5.67 -11.87 -16.00
C ARG A 480 -6.88 -10.96 -15.79
N ILE A 481 -7.41 -10.46 -16.88
CA ILE A 481 -8.65 -9.69 -16.95
C ILE A 481 -9.57 -10.36 -17.99
N GLU A 482 -10.82 -10.58 -17.61
CA GLU A 482 -11.90 -11.11 -18.46
C GLU A 482 -13.02 -10.09 -18.59
N ASP A 483 -13.80 -10.19 -19.67
CA ASP A 483 -15.05 -9.44 -19.82
C ASP A 483 -16.21 -10.10 -19.05
N SER A 484 -17.41 -9.53 -19.14
CA SER A 484 -18.62 -10.06 -18.52
C SER A 484 -18.97 -11.46 -18.98
N ASP A 485 -18.62 -11.81 -20.22
CA ASP A 485 -18.91 -13.09 -20.88
C ASP A 485 -17.88 -14.17 -20.57
N GLY A 486 -16.78 -13.81 -19.90
CA GLY A 486 -15.69 -14.71 -19.55
C GLY A 486 -14.59 -14.83 -20.61
N ASN A 487 -14.61 -13.96 -21.63
CA ASN A 487 -13.51 -13.92 -22.59
C ASN A 487 -12.27 -13.27 -21.97
N VAL A 488 -11.12 -13.89 -22.12
CA VAL A 488 -9.85 -13.35 -21.63
C VAL A 488 -9.44 -12.16 -22.49
N LEU A 489 -9.34 -10.98 -21.87
CA LEU A 489 -8.92 -9.74 -22.51
C LEU A 489 -7.40 -9.52 -22.39
N SER A 490 -6.81 -9.87 -21.26
CA SER A 490 -5.36 -9.73 -21.01
C SER A 490 -4.89 -10.75 -19.99
N THR A 491 -3.62 -11.18 -20.14
CA THR A 491 -2.88 -11.99 -19.18
C THR A 491 -1.57 -11.27 -18.82
N PHE A 492 -1.09 -11.46 -17.59
CA PHE A 492 0.11 -10.82 -17.09
C PHE A 492 1.06 -11.87 -16.52
N ALA A 493 2.34 -11.72 -16.80
CA ALA A 493 3.40 -12.59 -16.31
C ALA A 493 4.37 -11.81 -15.40
N PRO A 494 5.06 -12.49 -14.48
CA PRO A 494 6.05 -11.86 -13.63
C PRO A 494 7.21 -11.30 -14.47
N GLN A 495 7.69 -10.11 -14.12
CA GLN A 495 8.89 -9.52 -14.67
C GLN A 495 10.05 -9.83 -13.74
N MET A 496 11.07 -10.49 -14.27
CA MET A 496 12.25 -10.97 -13.55
C MET A 496 13.51 -10.38 -14.16
N GLU A 497 14.45 -9.97 -13.32
CA GLU A 497 15.73 -9.40 -13.71
C GLU A 497 16.82 -9.99 -12.82
N GLU A 498 17.89 -10.52 -13.40
CA GLU A 498 19.11 -10.86 -12.67
C GLU A 498 19.82 -9.55 -12.32
N VAL A 499 19.96 -9.28 -11.02
CA VAL A 499 20.50 -7.99 -10.52
C VAL A 499 21.83 -8.16 -9.80
N ILE A 500 22.16 -9.37 -9.37
CA ILE A 500 23.45 -9.75 -8.78
C ILE A 500 23.80 -11.19 -9.14
N SER A 501 25.08 -11.50 -9.06
CA SER A 501 25.56 -12.86 -9.28
C SER A 501 24.98 -13.85 -8.25
N ILE A 502 24.79 -15.09 -8.67
CA ILE A 502 24.28 -16.15 -7.78
C ILE A 502 25.20 -16.39 -6.58
N SER A 503 26.52 -16.22 -6.76
CA SER A 503 27.51 -16.33 -5.71
C SER A 503 27.29 -15.24 -4.64
N SER A 504 27.18 -13.99 -5.05
CA SER A 504 26.91 -12.87 -4.14
C SER A 504 25.54 -13.01 -3.45
N ALA A 505 24.53 -13.52 -4.16
CA ALA A 505 23.21 -13.79 -3.56
C ALA A 505 23.31 -14.81 -2.42
N TYR A 506 24.08 -15.88 -2.57
CA TYR A 506 24.30 -16.87 -1.51
C TYR A 506 25.14 -16.32 -0.36
N LYS A 507 26.21 -15.54 -0.64
CA LYS A 507 26.97 -14.84 0.40
C LYS A 507 26.06 -13.92 1.20
N MET A 508 25.21 -13.14 0.53
CA MET A 508 24.23 -12.24 1.19
C MET A 508 23.15 -13.00 1.97
N LEU A 509 22.69 -14.14 1.47
CA LEU A 509 21.76 -15.01 2.21
C LEU A 509 22.36 -15.46 3.55
N VAL A 510 23.63 -15.91 3.56
CA VAL A 510 24.34 -16.27 4.80
C VAL A 510 24.39 -15.09 5.77
N MET A 511 24.71 -13.90 5.28
CA MET A 511 24.81 -12.69 6.11
C MET A 511 23.45 -12.23 6.65
N LEU A 512 22.39 -12.28 5.84
CA LEU A 512 21.04 -11.88 6.24
C LEU A 512 20.38 -12.89 7.20
N ARG A 513 20.73 -14.18 7.09
CA ARG A 513 20.38 -15.20 8.09
C ARG A 513 21.07 -14.93 9.43
N ALA A 514 22.32 -14.46 9.42
CA ALA A 514 23.02 -14.08 10.64
C ALA A 514 22.36 -12.90 11.37
N VAL A 515 21.73 -11.95 10.68
CA VAL A 515 20.93 -10.88 11.31
C VAL A 515 19.83 -11.45 12.20
N ILE A 516 19.23 -12.57 11.80
CA ILE A 516 18.14 -13.24 12.53
C ILE A 516 18.68 -14.19 13.61
N ASN A 517 19.71 -14.95 13.31
CA ASN A 517 20.19 -16.03 14.18
C ASN A 517 21.23 -15.55 15.21
N GLU A 518 22.02 -14.54 14.87
CA GLU A 518 23.15 -14.05 15.66
C GLU A 518 23.02 -12.56 16.04
N GLY A 519 22.06 -11.84 15.41
CA GLY A 519 21.99 -10.39 15.47
C GLY A 519 20.67 -9.81 15.99
N ILE A 520 20.45 -8.55 15.61
CA ILE A 520 19.37 -7.71 16.15
C ILE A 520 17.96 -8.11 15.68
N GLY A 521 17.86 -8.92 14.62
CA GLY A 521 16.59 -9.44 14.12
C GLY A 521 16.05 -10.65 14.89
N GLY A 522 16.83 -11.22 15.81
CA GLY A 522 16.49 -12.43 16.58
C GLY A 522 15.19 -12.33 17.41
N ARG A 523 14.68 -11.12 17.64
CA ARG A 523 13.39 -10.92 18.33
C ARG A 523 12.20 -11.64 17.63
N VAL A 524 12.29 -11.90 16.33
CA VAL A 524 11.27 -12.64 15.58
C VAL A 524 11.01 -14.03 16.17
N ARG A 525 12.04 -14.67 16.76
CA ARG A 525 11.95 -16.00 17.40
C ARG A 525 11.00 -16.03 18.60
N ARG A 526 10.78 -14.90 19.26
CA ARG A 526 9.85 -14.77 20.40
C ARG A 526 8.38 -14.96 20.02
N TYR A 527 8.07 -14.87 18.72
CA TYR A 527 6.74 -15.10 18.17
C TYR A 527 6.49 -16.56 17.75
N GLY A 528 7.43 -17.47 18.07
CA GLY A 528 7.34 -18.88 17.72
C GLY A 528 7.69 -19.20 16.27
N ILE A 529 8.30 -18.26 15.55
CA ILE A 529 8.76 -18.47 14.17
C ILE A 529 10.11 -19.17 14.19
N THR A 530 10.17 -20.40 13.66
CA THR A 530 11.38 -21.25 13.57
C THR A 530 11.93 -21.33 12.15
N ALA A 531 11.20 -20.78 11.18
CA ALA A 531 11.53 -20.85 9.75
C ALA A 531 12.99 -20.43 9.46
N ASP A 532 13.56 -21.03 8.44
CA ASP A 532 14.81 -20.56 7.84
C ASP A 532 14.55 -19.22 7.13
N MET A 533 15.18 -18.17 7.59
CA MET A 533 14.87 -16.84 7.11
C MET A 533 16.07 -15.89 7.20
N GLY A 534 16.07 -14.92 6.31
CA GLY A 534 16.92 -13.75 6.39
C GLY A 534 16.08 -12.49 6.68
N GLY A 535 16.74 -11.43 7.09
CA GLY A 535 16.05 -10.17 7.30
C GLY A 535 16.96 -9.02 7.70
N LYS A 536 16.38 -7.81 7.77
CA LYS A 536 17.09 -6.60 8.20
C LYS A 536 16.14 -5.63 8.88
N THR A 537 16.55 -5.10 10.01
CA THR A 537 15.88 -3.98 10.68
C THR A 537 16.43 -2.65 10.17
N GLY A 538 15.59 -1.64 10.11
CA GLY A 538 15.96 -0.25 9.85
C GLY A 538 15.39 0.68 10.91
N THR A 539 16.18 1.66 11.30
CA THR A 539 15.76 2.75 12.18
C THR A 539 16.50 4.00 11.71
N THR A 540 15.76 5.07 11.48
CA THR A 540 16.37 6.35 11.14
C THR A 540 16.65 7.17 12.39
N ASN A 541 17.39 8.28 12.24
CA ASN A 541 17.64 9.21 13.32
C ASN A 541 16.32 9.63 13.97
N ASP A 542 16.36 9.84 15.28
CA ASP A 542 15.22 10.24 16.10
C ASP A 542 14.04 9.26 16.11
N ASN A 543 14.23 8.03 15.61
CA ASN A 543 13.19 7.00 15.47
C ASN A 543 12.01 7.43 14.59
N SER A 544 12.24 8.27 13.58
CA SER A 544 11.19 8.77 12.69
C SER A 544 10.63 7.69 11.76
N ASP A 545 11.48 6.72 11.39
CA ASP A 545 11.11 5.62 10.50
C ASP A 545 11.62 4.29 11.07
N ALA A 546 10.71 3.37 11.25
CA ALA A 546 10.97 2.01 11.73
C ALA A 546 10.67 1.00 10.62
N TRP A 547 11.66 0.18 10.25
CA TRP A 547 11.56 -0.79 9.18
C TRP A 547 11.91 -2.20 9.62
N PHE A 548 11.23 -3.16 9.04
CA PHE A 548 11.66 -4.55 9.05
C PHE A 548 11.40 -5.19 7.68
N MET A 549 12.46 -5.74 7.09
CA MET A 549 12.42 -6.58 5.91
C MET A 549 12.75 -7.99 6.32
N GLY A 550 11.90 -8.95 6.00
CA GLY A 550 12.12 -10.36 6.31
C GLY A 550 11.71 -11.25 5.13
N PHE A 551 12.46 -12.31 4.92
CA PHE A 551 12.16 -13.26 3.86
C PHE A 551 12.46 -14.70 4.27
N THR A 552 11.67 -15.61 3.77
CA THR A 552 11.80 -17.06 3.84
C THR A 552 11.96 -17.62 2.42
N PRO A 553 12.16 -18.91 2.21
CA PRO A 553 12.21 -19.46 0.86
C PRO A 553 10.99 -19.13 0.00
N SER A 554 9.80 -19.02 0.60
CA SER A 554 8.50 -18.90 -0.10
C SER A 554 7.82 -17.54 0.06
N LEU A 555 8.29 -16.65 0.94
CA LEU A 555 7.70 -15.31 1.13
C LEU A 555 8.76 -14.25 1.41
N VAL A 556 8.61 -13.07 0.80
CA VAL A 556 9.31 -11.83 1.14
C VAL A 556 8.28 -10.82 1.63
N SER A 557 8.49 -10.27 2.80
CA SER A 557 7.57 -9.29 3.38
C SER A 557 8.31 -8.12 4.00
N GLY A 558 7.75 -6.92 3.85
CA GLY A 558 8.31 -5.70 4.41
C GLY A 558 7.26 -4.92 5.19
N CYS A 559 7.69 -4.30 6.28
CA CYS A 559 6.88 -3.44 7.11
C CYS A 559 7.61 -2.14 7.43
N TRP A 560 6.90 -1.03 7.31
CA TRP A 560 7.31 0.28 7.81
C TRP A 560 6.29 0.81 8.80
N VAL A 561 6.77 1.48 9.85
CA VAL A 561 5.96 2.23 10.83
C VAL A 561 6.61 3.57 11.11
N GLY A 562 5.80 4.64 11.17
CA GLY A 562 6.27 5.98 11.50
C GLY A 562 5.12 6.96 11.67
N GLY A 563 5.43 8.22 11.94
CA GLY A 563 4.44 9.30 11.96
C GLY A 563 4.09 9.79 10.55
N ASP A 564 3.03 10.59 10.47
CA ASP A 564 2.64 11.29 9.23
C ASP A 564 3.77 12.18 8.68
N GLU A 565 4.46 12.87 9.58
CA GLU A 565 5.66 13.66 9.33
C GLU A 565 6.85 13.12 10.14
N ARG A 566 8.08 13.39 9.71
CA ARG A 566 9.28 12.89 10.40
C ARG A 566 9.44 13.44 11.82
N ASP A 567 8.92 14.63 12.08
CA ASP A 567 8.93 15.27 13.41
C ASP A 567 7.90 14.65 14.38
N ILE A 568 7.11 13.67 13.92
CA ILE A 568 6.16 12.89 14.72
C ILE A 568 6.71 11.49 14.92
N HIS A 569 7.35 11.25 16.05
CA HIS A 569 8.06 9.99 16.33
C HIS A 569 8.14 9.72 17.83
N PHE A 570 8.47 8.48 18.20
CA PHE A 570 8.81 8.13 19.58
C PHE A 570 10.11 8.81 20.02
N GLY A 571 10.13 9.32 21.23
CA GLY A 571 11.35 9.87 21.83
C GLY A 571 12.34 8.79 22.30
N ARG A 572 11.90 7.53 22.43
CA ARG A 572 12.70 6.42 22.93
C ARG A 572 12.84 5.30 21.90
N MET A 573 14.06 4.79 21.74
CA MET A 573 14.32 3.62 20.88
C MET A 573 13.55 2.37 21.30
N THR A 574 13.20 2.23 22.58
CA THR A 574 12.46 1.07 23.11
C THR A 574 11.20 0.77 22.31
N TYR A 575 10.52 1.79 21.81
CA TYR A 575 9.27 1.68 21.03
C TYR A 575 9.45 2.07 19.57
N GLY A 576 10.36 3.02 19.26
CA GLY A 576 10.49 3.62 17.93
C GLY A 576 11.45 2.92 16.98
N GLN A 577 12.26 1.96 17.45
CA GLN A 577 13.18 1.22 16.57
C GLN A 577 12.45 0.15 15.73
N GLY A 578 13.01 -0.20 14.57
CA GLY A 578 12.43 -1.19 13.65
C GLY A 578 12.12 -2.54 14.28
N ALA A 579 12.99 -3.01 15.20
CA ALA A 579 12.78 -4.26 15.95
C ALA A 579 11.63 -4.20 16.98
N ALA A 580 11.11 -3.00 17.31
CA ALA A 580 10.03 -2.82 18.27
C ALA A 580 8.72 -2.38 17.59
N ALA A 581 8.79 -1.61 16.52
CA ALA A 581 7.62 -1.07 15.85
C ALA A 581 7.18 -1.87 14.60
N ALA A 582 8.12 -2.23 13.73
CA ALA A 582 7.80 -2.88 12.45
C ALA A 582 7.92 -4.42 12.49
N LEU A 583 8.99 -4.96 13.10
CA LEU A 583 9.22 -6.40 13.19
C LEU A 583 8.04 -7.17 13.80
N PRO A 584 7.37 -6.70 14.88
CA PRO A 584 6.24 -7.43 15.46
C PRO A 584 5.05 -7.57 14.50
N ILE A 585 4.75 -6.58 13.67
CA ILE A 585 3.68 -6.68 12.66
C ILE A 585 4.02 -7.80 11.68
N TRP A 586 5.26 -7.82 11.17
CA TRP A 586 5.75 -8.88 10.30
C TRP A 586 5.65 -10.25 10.96
N ALA A 587 6.08 -10.36 12.21
CA ALA A 587 6.10 -11.62 12.95
C ALA A 587 4.70 -12.16 13.26
N LEU A 588 3.75 -11.30 13.65
CA LEU A 588 2.35 -11.67 13.87
C LEU A 588 1.68 -12.13 12.57
N TYR A 589 1.94 -11.45 11.46
CA TYR A 589 1.48 -11.88 10.15
C TYR A 589 2.02 -13.26 9.79
N MET A 590 3.34 -13.46 9.85
CA MET A 590 3.96 -14.74 9.49
C MET A 590 3.49 -15.87 10.42
N LYS A 591 3.32 -15.58 11.72
CA LYS A 591 2.76 -16.57 12.65
C LYS A 591 1.37 -17.05 12.18
N LYS A 592 0.47 -16.11 11.87
CA LYS A 592 -0.89 -16.45 11.39
C LYS A 592 -0.84 -17.23 10.06
N VAL A 593 0.11 -16.89 9.16
CA VAL A 593 0.31 -17.63 7.89
C VAL A 593 0.77 -19.06 8.15
N TYR A 594 1.71 -19.28 9.07
CA TYR A 594 2.21 -20.61 9.40
C TYR A 594 1.22 -21.43 10.24
N ASP A 595 0.40 -20.80 11.06
CA ASP A 595 -0.65 -21.45 11.85
C ASP A 595 -1.85 -21.90 10.98
N ASP A 596 -1.93 -21.46 9.71
CA ASP A 596 -2.96 -21.87 8.75
C ASP A 596 -2.43 -22.93 7.76
N PRO A 597 -2.64 -24.23 8.02
CA PRO A 597 -2.12 -25.30 7.15
C PRO A 597 -2.72 -25.30 5.74
N THR A 598 -3.88 -24.64 5.55
CA THR A 598 -4.56 -24.59 4.25
C THR A 598 -3.86 -23.65 3.26
N LEU A 599 -2.94 -22.79 3.72
CA LEU A 599 -2.13 -21.92 2.88
C LEU A 599 -0.91 -22.65 2.29
N GLY A 600 -0.50 -23.79 2.87
CA GLY A 600 0.61 -24.60 2.36
C GLY A 600 2.01 -24.06 2.63
N TYR A 601 2.16 -23.11 3.55
CA TYR A 601 3.49 -22.61 3.98
C TYR A 601 4.02 -23.45 5.15
N ASP A 602 5.29 -23.90 5.05
CA ASP A 602 5.93 -24.74 6.06
C ASP A 602 7.15 -24.04 6.68
N GLN A 603 7.20 -23.99 8.01
CA GLN A 603 8.37 -23.49 8.74
C GLN A 603 9.62 -24.35 8.60
N GLN A 604 9.47 -25.60 8.15
CA GLN A 604 10.60 -26.52 7.95
C GLN A 604 11.28 -26.33 6.60
N GLU A 605 10.68 -25.57 5.69
CA GLU A 605 11.29 -25.23 4.40
C GLU A 605 12.64 -24.52 4.60
N LYS A 606 13.65 -24.94 3.83
CA LYS A 606 15.03 -24.44 3.92
C LYS A 606 15.48 -23.83 2.60
N PHE A 607 16.30 -22.80 2.71
CA PHE A 607 17.06 -22.32 1.56
C PHE A 607 18.03 -23.40 1.08
N LYS A 608 18.05 -23.65 -0.21
CA LYS A 608 18.97 -24.61 -0.84
C LYS A 608 20.24 -23.87 -1.23
N LEU A 609 21.34 -24.19 -0.58
CA LEU A 609 22.69 -23.77 -0.99
C LEU A 609 23.29 -24.85 -1.87
N PRO A 610 24.19 -24.52 -2.82
CA PRO A 610 24.95 -25.51 -3.58
C PRO A 610 25.77 -26.41 -2.66
N GLU A 611 25.95 -27.65 -3.06
CA GLU A 611 26.84 -28.57 -2.36
C GLU A 611 28.29 -28.04 -2.43
N GLY A 612 28.97 -28.02 -1.29
CA GLY A 612 30.33 -27.48 -1.19
C GLY A 612 30.44 -25.94 -1.24
N PHE A 613 29.31 -25.20 -1.16
CA PHE A 613 29.37 -23.74 -1.13
C PHE A 613 30.12 -23.23 0.11
N ASP A 614 31.24 -22.54 -0.13
CA ASP A 614 32.01 -21.86 0.89
C ASP A 614 31.72 -20.34 0.84
N PRO A 615 31.05 -19.77 1.85
CA PRO A 615 30.79 -18.32 1.90
C PRO A 615 32.07 -17.49 2.08
N CYS A 616 33.17 -18.12 2.51
CA CYS A 616 34.47 -17.48 2.78
C CYS A 616 35.42 -17.55 1.56
N ALA A 617 35.03 -18.23 0.49
CA ALA A 617 35.84 -18.27 -0.73
C ALA A 617 36.10 -16.84 -1.24
N GLY A 618 37.37 -16.51 -1.48
CA GLY A 618 37.82 -15.17 -1.85
C GLY A 618 38.16 -14.25 -0.68
N SER A 619 38.13 -14.74 0.62
CA SER A 619 38.56 -13.93 1.74
C SER A 619 40.06 -13.71 1.71
N GLU A 620 40.48 -12.44 1.87
CA GLU A 620 41.88 -12.14 2.16
C GLU A 620 42.24 -12.67 3.58
N THR A 621 43.27 -13.51 3.66
CA THR A 621 43.87 -13.82 4.95
C THR A 621 44.67 -12.61 5.43
N PRO A 622 44.86 -12.40 6.76
CA PRO A 622 45.57 -11.24 7.30
C PRO A 622 47.05 -11.12 6.86
N ASP A 623 47.57 -12.10 6.18
CA ASP A 623 49.00 -12.21 5.77
C ASP A 623 49.26 -12.00 4.26
N GLY A 624 48.36 -11.26 3.55
CA GLY A 624 48.75 -10.55 2.33
C GLY A 624 49.19 -11.40 1.10
N GLU A 625 48.76 -12.65 0.95
CA GLU A 625 48.90 -13.36 -0.34
C GLU A 625 47.61 -13.35 -1.13
N VAL A 626 47.58 -12.55 -2.20
CA VAL A 626 46.53 -12.52 -3.19
C VAL A 626 46.66 -13.78 -4.05
N ILE A 627 45.67 -14.65 -4.00
CA ILE A 627 45.51 -15.67 -5.04
C ILE A 627 44.76 -14.99 -6.22
N GLU A 628 45.54 -14.62 -7.23
CA GLU A 628 44.99 -14.18 -8.51
C GLU A 628 44.22 -15.34 -9.17
N GLU A 629 42.90 -15.28 -9.26
CA GLU A 629 42.12 -16.00 -10.26
C GLU A 629 41.32 -15.03 -11.12
N GLY A 630 41.74 -14.99 -12.37
CA GLY A 630 40.99 -14.66 -13.59
C GLY A 630 40.19 -13.35 -13.62
N GLY A 631 40.75 -12.35 -14.31
CA GLY A 631 40.12 -11.08 -14.55
C GLY A 631 38.78 -11.17 -15.31
N LEU A 632 37.87 -10.31 -14.86
CA LEU A 632 36.53 -10.07 -15.43
C LEU A 632 36.56 -9.20 -16.72
N ASP A 633 37.65 -9.20 -17.46
CA ASP A 633 37.78 -8.39 -18.70
C ASP A 633 37.19 -9.03 -19.96
N ASP A 634 36.72 -10.29 -19.91
CA ASP A 634 36.20 -11.00 -21.10
C ASP A 634 34.67 -11.02 -21.24
N LEU A 635 33.90 -10.30 -20.40
CA LEU A 635 32.45 -10.31 -20.46
C LEU A 635 31.79 -9.04 -21.01
N PHE A 636 32.60 -8.09 -21.53
CA PHE A 636 32.08 -6.86 -22.15
C PHE A 636 32.83 -6.51 -23.46
N ASN A 637 32.87 -7.46 -24.41
CA ASN A 637 33.07 -7.15 -25.83
C ASN A 637 31.90 -7.67 -26.64
#